data_0419ffa1255402b6d5b7d68e5089578b
#
_entry.id   0419ffa1255402b6d5b7d68e5089578b
#
_cell.length_a   1.000
_cell.length_b   1.000
_cell.length_c   1.000
_cell.angle_alpha   90.00
_cell.angle_beta   90.00
_cell.angle_gamma   90.00
#
_symmetry.space_group_name_H-M   'P 1'
#
loop_
_entity.id
_entity.type
_entity.pdbx_description
1 polymer ?
#
loop_
_entity_poly.entity_id
_entity_poly.type
_entity_poly.pdbx_seq_one_letter_code
_entity_poly.pdbx_strand_id
1 'polypeptide(L)'
;AYGRTHRINRTGDFGKFKNKGAGGVFGYDHVIADNFRLGLALNGGAGKLKWYDNEGEDDLKIDSHWYGANLYGTWTGKKVNVIANLGYTHQKDDGKHDIEDRNSHALNAGLRFETSFVAGGISFVPYYGVRFTHLSNGALKSDGTDNLEPGETPEPSSVNMSGSNIWQFPVGVNAGFEYTCAAGWKSRTMIDLAVIPTAGKRKTYFSGEEGGSGRFANSVTYRGKVGLQLTKGQHSFGFMYGAAAGAHGSFGHNVTLNYQFMY
;
A
#
# COMPACT_ATOMS: atom_id res chain seq x y z
N ALA A 1 4.60 9.09 10.04
CA ALA A 1 4.41 7.69 10.46
C ALA A 1 3.09 7.16 9.91
N TYR A 2 2.99 5.87 9.72
CA TYR A 2 1.74 5.22 9.28
C TYR A 2 1.60 3.84 9.91
N GLY A 3 0.35 3.42 10.09
CA GLY A 3 -0.01 2.05 10.42
C GLY A 3 -1.04 1.53 9.43
N ARG A 4 -0.98 0.25 9.09
CA ARG A 4 -1.93 -0.39 8.18
C ARG A 4 -2.36 -1.76 8.69
N THR A 5 -3.59 -2.11 8.38
CA THR A 5 -4.10 -3.49 8.51
C THR A 5 -4.81 -3.85 7.21
N HIS A 6 -4.57 -5.03 6.72
CA HIS A 6 -5.26 -5.58 5.56
C HIS A 6 -5.66 -7.02 5.84
N ARG A 7 -6.89 -7.36 5.49
CA ARG A 7 -7.44 -8.71 5.63
C ARG A 7 -8.06 -9.13 4.32
N ILE A 8 -7.82 -10.37 3.92
CA ILE A 8 -8.51 -11.03 2.83
C ILE A 8 -9.21 -12.25 3.43
N ASN A 9 -10.51 -12.32 3.28
CA ASN A 9 -11.27 -13.52 3.58
C ASN A 9 -11.17 -14.42 2.37
N ARG A 10 -11.04 -15.70 2.60
CA ARG A 10 -10.97 -16.85 1.68
C ARG A 10 -11.01 -16.54 0.18
N THR A 11 -9.97 -16.87 -0.56
CA THR A 11 -9.89 -16.74 -2.01
C THR A 11 -9.48 -18.05 -2.67
N GLY A 12 -10.46 -18.86 -3.10
CA GLY A 12 -10.21 -20.16 -3.67
C GLY A 12 -9.81 -21.18 -2.59
N ASP A 13 -8.74 -21.91 -2.83
CA ASP A 13 -8.20 -22.96 -1.96
C ASP A 13 -7.45 -22.40 -0.74
N PHE A 14 -7.36 -21.08 -0.63
CA PHE A 14 -6.67 -20.41 0.46
C PHE A 14 -7.60 -20.04 1.60
N GLY A 15 -7.11 -20.24 2.81
CA GLY A 15 -7.67 -19.72 4.02
C GLY A 15 -7.66 -18.19 4.09
N LYS A 16 -7.93 -17.67 5.24
CA LYS A 16 -7.96 -16.23 5.55
C LYS A 16 -6.56 -15.74 5.84
N PHE A 17 -6.26 -14.53 5.37
CA PHE A 17 -4.99 -13.93 5.66
C PHE A 17 -5.11 -12.50 6.20
N LYS A 18 -4.25 -12.15 7.14
CA LYS A 18 -4.23 -10.85 7.81
C LYS A 18 -2.81 -10.30 7.86
N ASN A 19 -2.64 -9.09 7.33
CA ASN A 19 -1.39 -8.36 7.39
C ASN A 19 -1.56 -7.11 8.26
N LYS A 20 -0.63 -6.89 9.19
CA LYS A 20 -0.54 -5.67 9.99
C LYS A 20 0.86 -5.12 9.88
N GLY A 21 1.00 -3.81 9.78
CA GLY A 21 2.31 -3.19 9.73
C GLY A 21 2.28 -1.72 10.10
N ALA A 22 3.43 -1.23 10.51
CA ALA A 22 3.67 0.17 10.80
C ALA A 22 5.02 0.59 10.24
N GLY A 23 5.14 1.88 9.90
CA GLY A 23 6.38 2.39 9.34
C GLY A 23 6.44 3.91 9.34
N GLY A 24 7.55 4.41 8.84
CA GLY A 24 7.82 5.83 8.67
C GLY A 24 8.17 6.16 7.22
N VAL A 25 7.96 7.40 6.88
CA VAL A 25 8.44 8.02 5.64
C VAL A 25 9.11 9.32 6.02
N PHE A 26 10.29 9.54 5.49
CA PHE A 26 11.01 10.80 5.56
C PHE A 26 11.30 11.28 4.14
N GLY A 27 11.00 12.52 3.84
CA GLY A 27 11.17 13.05 2.49
C GLY A 27 11.57 14.51 2.50
N TYR A 28 12.19 14.89 1.41
CA TYR A 28 12.56 16.25 1.09
C TYR A 28 12.11 16.57 -0.33
N ASP A 29 11.49 17.72 -0.52
CA ASP A 29 11.17 18.21 -1.84
C ASP A 29 11.60 19.67 -2.01
N HIS A 30 11.88 20.03 -3.26
CA HIS A 30 12.34 21.36 -3.64
C HIS A 30 11.58 21.86 -4.86
N VAL A 31 11.31 23.17 -4.87
CA VAL A 31 10.72 23.87 -6.02
C VAL A 31 11.85 24.12 -7.02
N ILE A 32 11.82 23.42 -8.15
CA ILE A 32 12.80 23.56 -9.23
C ILE A 32 12.46 24.73 -10.15
N ALA A 33 11.16 24.96 -10.36
CA ALA A 33 10.61 26.08 -11.13
C ALA A 33 9.24 26.44 -10.56
N ASP A 34 8.68 27.57 -10.93
CA ASP A 34 7.40 28.10 -10.41
C ASP A 34 6.25 27.08 -10.46
N ASN A 35 6.30 26.19 -11.43
CA ASN A 35 5.27 25.18 -11.66
C ASN A 35 5.78 23.73 -11.51
N PHE A 36 7.02 23.51 -11.07
CA PHE A 36 7.60 22.19 -10.96
C PHE A 36 8.31 21.97 -9.62
N ARG A 37 7.91 20.93 -8.91
CA ARG A 37 8.50 20.46 -7.66
C ARG A 37 9.00 19.04 -7.83
N LEU A 38 10.19 18.75 -7.31
CA LEU A 38 10.77 17.42 -7.28
C LEU A 38 11.12 17.02 -5.84
N GLY A 39 10.91 15.80 -5.49
CA GLY A 39 11.20 15.30 -4.14
C GLY A 39 11.65 13.86 -4.11
N LEU A 40 12.37 13.54 -3.05
CA LEU A 40 12.82 12.20 -2.70
C LEU A 40 12.24 11.83 -1.33
N ALA A 41 11.73 10.63 -1.20
CA ALA A 41 11.26 10.09 0.07
C ALA A 41 11.88 8.72 0.34
N LEU A 42 12.35 8.51 1.57
CA LEU A 42 12.78 7.22 2.08
C LEU A 42 11.69 6.67 3.00
N ASN A 43 11.46 5.39 2.94
CA ASN A 43 10.47 4.73 3.78
C ASN A 43 11.02 3.44 4.38
N GLY A 44 10.48 3.06 5.53
CA GLY A 44 10.80 1.79 6.16
C GLY A 44 9.76 1.42 7.21
N GLY A 45 9.73 0.15 7.57
CA GLY A 45 8.78 -0.33 8.55
C GLY A 45 8.88 -1.83 8.81
N ALA A 46 8.00 -2.29 9.68
CA ALA A 46 7.89 -3.69 10.05
C ALA A 46 6.41 -4.12 10.09
N GLY A 47 6.17 -5.40 9.91
CA GLY A 47 4.83 -5.96 9.90
C GLY A 47 4.79 -7.43 10.26
N LYS A 48 3.58 -7.94 10.39
CA LYS A 48 3.30 -9.34 10.62
C LYS A 48 2.23 -9.81 9.67
N LEU A 49 2.53 -10.87 8.96
CA LEU A 49 1.59 -11.64 8.18
C LEU A 49 1.14 -12.84 9.01
N LYS A 50 -0.16 -13.05 9.10
CA LYS A 50 -0.76 -14.24 9.66
C LYS A 50 -1.64 -14.90 8.63
N TRP A 51 -1.44 -16.16 8.46
CA TRP A 51 -2.28 -17.02 7.66
C TRP A 51 -3.11 -17.91 8.57
N TYR A 52 -4.31 -18.20 8.16
CA TYR A 52 -5.22 -19.12 8.85
C TYR A 52 -5.70 -20.13 7.83
N ASP A 53 -5.67 -21.39 8.17
CA ASP A 53 -6.21 -22.47 7.34
C ASP A 53 -7.74 -22.39 7.21
N ASN A 54 -8.33 -23.43 6.62
CA ASN A 54 -9.76 -23.52 6.46
C ASN A 54 -10.49 -23.83 7.78
N GLU A 55 -9.80 -24.38 8.77
CA GLU A 55 -10.32 -24.74 10.10
C GLU A 55 -10.17 -23.60 11.10
N GLY A 56 -9.40 -22.56 10.75
CA GLY A 56 -9.26 -21.34 11.54
C GLY A 56 -8.08 -21.34 12.50
N GLU A 57 -7.22 -22.35 12.42
CA GLU A 57 -5.98 -22.40 13.18
C GLU A 57 -4.90 -21.46 12.62
N ASP A 58 -3.99 -21.00 13.48
CA ASP A 58 -2.88 -20.07 13.14
C ASP A 58 -1.73 -20.88 12.50
N ASP A 59 -1.77 -21.17 11.20
CA ASP A 59 -0.78 -22.03 10.55
C ASP A 59 0.55 -21.34 10.27
N LEU A 60 0.49 -20.06 9.90
CA LEU A 60 1.68 -19.38 9.47
C LEU A 60 1.79 -17.95 10.01
N LYS A 61 2.92 -17.65 10.67
CA LYS A 61 3.29 -16.32 11.13
C LYS A 61 4.62 -15.89 10.51
N ILE A 62 4.62 -14.82 9.74
CA ILE A 62 5.80 -14.26 9.11
C ILE A 62 6.00 -12.84 9.65
N ASP A 63 7.19 -12.55 10.14
CA ASP A 63 7.61 -11.20 10.46
C ASP A 63 8.24 -10.57 9.20
N SER A 64 7.84 -9.37 8.85
CA SER A 64 8.30 -8.69 7.63
C SER A 64 8.93 -7.35 7.97
N HIS A 65 10.03 -7.04 7.31
CA HIS A 65 10.70 -5.75 7.36
C HIS A 65 10.83 -5.19 5.95
N TRP A 66 10.59 -3.91 5.77
CA TRP A 66 10.75 -3.27 4.46
C TRP A 66 11.44 -1.94 4.56
N TYR A 67 12.15 -1.59 3.51
CA TYR A 67 12.71 -0.26 3.28
C TYR A 67 12.66 0.08 1.80
N GLY A 68 12.64 1.37 1.49
CA GLY A 68 12.52 1.79 0.11
C GLY A 68 12.78 3.28 -0.08
N ALA A 69 12.82 3.66 -1.35
CA ALA A 69 12.97 5.03 -1.79
C ALA A 69 11.94 5.35 -2.89
N ASN A 70 11.48 6.60 -2.92
CA ASN A 70 10.57 7.11 -3.93
C ASN A 70 11.04 8.48 -4.41
N LEU A 71 11.21 8.61 -5.71
CA LEU A 71 11.34 9.88 -6.40
C LEU A 71 9.95 10.33 -6.85
N TYR A 72 9.59 11.57 -6.63
CA TYR A 72 8.30 12.11 -7.09
C TYR A 72 8.45 13.52 -7.61
N GLY A 73 7.61 13.86 -8.58
CA GLY A 73 7.54 15.19 -9.17
C GLY A 73 6.09 15.65 -9.30
N THR A 74 5.87 16.94 -9.12
CA THR A 74 4.58 17.60 -9.34
C THR A 74 4.77 18.74 -10.29
N TRP A 75 4.03 18.72 -11.39
CA TRP A 75 3.90 19.85 -12.30
C TRP A 75 2.50 20.47 -12.14
N THR A 76 2.47 21.77 -11.88
CA THR A 76 1.25 22.55 -11.69
C THR A 76 0.95 23.36 -12.95
N GLY A 77 -0.03 22.91 -13.72
CA GLY A 77 -0.49 23.64 -14.92
C GLY A 77 -1.69 24.52 -14.63
N LYS A 78 -2.05 25.36 -15.60
CA LYS A 78 -3.21 26.28 -15.48
C LYS A 78 -4.55 25.57 -15.25
N LYS A 79 -4.74 24.39 -15.81
CA LYS A 79 -6.00 23.61 -15.73
C LYS A 79 -5.81 22.21 -15.17
N VAL A 80 -4.64 21.64 -15.32
CA VAL A 80 -4.34 20.27 -14.93
C VAL A 80 -3.02 20.24 -14.20
N ASN A 81 -2.96 19.56 -13.07
CA ASN A 81 -1.74 19.21 -12.38
C ASN A 81 -1.36 17.78 -12.72
N VAL A 82 -0.08 17.51 -12.81
CA VAL A 82 0.45 16.16 -13.05
C VAL A 82 1.37 15.77 -11.91
N ILE A 83 1.13 14.61 -11.33
CA ILE A 83 1.97 14.03 -10.29
C ILE A 83 2.54 12.74 -10.84
N ALA A 84 3.87 12.63 -10.84
CA ALA A 84 4.60 11.43 -11.24
C ALA A 84 5.37 10.86 -10.05
N ASN A 85 5.52 9.55 -10.01
CA ASN A 85 6.39 8.92 -9.03
C ASN A 85 7.06 7.66 -9.58
N LEU A 86 8.27 7.40 -9.06
CA LEU A 86 9.02 6.17 -9.26
C LEU A 86 9.54 5.72 -7.91
N GLY A 87 9.30 4.46 -7.55
CA GLY A 87 9.69 3.94 -6.26
C GLY A 87 10.22 2.53 -6.31
N TYR A 88 11.13 2.24 -5.39
CA TYR A 88 11.65 0.90 -5.13
C TYR A 88 11.46 0.56 -3.66
N THR A 89 11.06 -0.66 -3.39
CA THR A 89 10.93 -1.20 -2.04
C THR A 89 11.54 -2.59 -1.99
N HIS A 90 12.38 -2.83 -1.01
CA HIS A 90 12.85 -4.15 -0.62
C HIS A 90 12.09 -4.59 0.63
N GLN A 91 11.71 -5.85 0.68
CA GLN A 91 11.07 -6.48 1.83
C GLN A 91 11.78 -7.80 2.13
N LYS A 92 12.15 -7.99 3.40
CA LYS A 92 12.59 -9.25 3.95
C LYS A 92 11.46 -9.82 4.81
N ASP A 93 11.10 -11.06 4.56
CA ASP A 93 10.18 -11.84 5.34
C ASP A 93 10.98 -12.89 6.10
N ASP A 94 10.97 -12.82 7.43
CA ASP A 94 11.64 -13.77 8.30
C ASP A 94 10.67 -14.92 8.56
N GLY A 95 11.01 -16.08 8.01
CA GLY A 95 10.27 -17.32 8.20
C GLY A 95 10.37 -17.82 9.64
N LYS A 96 9.39 -18.59 10.10
CA LYS A 96 9.41 -19.27 11.40
C LYS A 96 9.11 -20.74 11.17
N HIS A 97 9.63 -21.56 12.05
CA HIS A 97 9.57 -23.01 11.97
C HIS A 97 10.33 -23.50 10.71
N ASP A 98 9.68 -24.26 9.85
CA ASP A 98 10.21 -24.87 8.63
C ASP A 98 10.21 -23.96 7.40
N ILE A 99 9.91 -22.65 7.58
CA ILE A 99 9.82 -21.69 6.47
C ILE A 99 11.10 -20.90 6.30
N GLU A 100 11.66 -20.96 5.10
CA GLU A 100 12.85 -20.18 4.74
C GLU A 100 12.58 -18.67 4.68
N ASP A 101 13.58 -17.88 5.06
CA ASP A 101 13.59 -16.43 4.87
C ASP A 101 13.42 -16.07 3.39
N ARG A 102 12.61 -15.06 3.12
CA ARG A 102 12.33 -14.62 1.75
C ARG A 102 12.66 -13.14 1.56
N ASN A 103 13.28 -12.85 0.43
CA ASN A 103 13.47 -11.49 -0.04
C ASN A 103 12.53 -11.18 -1.22
N SER A 104 11.90 -10.02 -1.17
CA SER A 104 10.99 -9.52 -2.20
C SER A 104 11.34 -8.09 -2.58
N HIS A 105 11.12 -7.76 -3.84
CA HIS A 105 11.38 -6.43 -4.38
C HIS A 105 10.13 -5.92 -5.10
N ALA A 106 9.84 -4.64 -4.93
CA ALA A 106 8.78 -3.95 -5.66
C ALA A 106 9.33 -2.70 -6.35
N LEU A 107 9.16 -2.64 -7.65
CA LEU A 107 9.36 -1.42 -8.44
C LEU A 107 7.99 -0.84 -8.77
N ASN A 108 7.79 0.44 -8.47
CA ASN A 108 6.54 1.11 -8.76
C ASN A 108 6.76 2.41 -9.56
N ALA A 109 5.88 2.64 -10.52
CA ALA A 109 5.79 3.88 -11.27
C ALA A 109 4.33 4.34 -11.32
N GLY A 110 4.10 5.65 -11.30
CA GLY A 110 2.76 6.19 -11.34
C GLY A 110 2.68 7.56 -11.96
N LEU A 111 1.56 7.80 -12.62
CA LEU A 111 1.13 9.11 -13.11
C LEU A 111 -0.29 9.37 -12.60
N ARG A 112 -0.53 10.59 -12.14
CA ARG A 112 -1.85 11.08 -11.75
C ARG A 112 -2.07 12.45 -12.35
N PHE A 113 -3.23 12.63 -12.94
CA PHE A 113 -3.73 13.88 -13.49
C PHE A 113 -4.86 14.36 -12.61
N GLU A 114 -4.87 15.61 -12.26
CA GLU A 114 -5.90 16.22 -11.43
C GLU A 114 -6.22 17.64 -11.89
N THR A 115 -7.46 18.03 -11.69
CA THR A 115 -7.90 19.41 -11.86
C THR A 115 -8.61 19.86 -10.60
N SER A 116 -8.64 21.16 -10.35
CA SER A 116 -9.29 21.70 -9.16
C SER A 116 -10.31 22.76 -9.53
N PHE A 117 -11.44 22.75 -8.82
CA PHE A 117 -12.43 23.83 -8.87
C PHE A 117 -13.06 24.00 -7.48
N VAL A 118 -13.66 25.17 -7.26
CA VAL A 118 -14.31 25.49 -5.98
C VAL A 118 -15.80 25.72 -6.24
N ALA A 119 -16.63 25.08 -5.43
CA ALA A 119 -18.07 25.28 -5.44
C ALA A 119 -18.60 25.32 -3.99
N GLY A 120 -19.34 26.38 -3.63
CA GLY A 120 -19.92 26.54 -2.30
C GLY A 120 -18.87 26.58 -1.17
N GLY A 121 -17.65 27.08 -1.42
CA GLY A 121 -16.56 27.11 -0.43
C GLY A 121 -15.83 25.77 -0.27
N ILE A 122 -16.23 24.73 -0.99
CA ILE A 122 -15.59 23.41 -1.00
C ILE A 122 -14.69 23.32 -2.24
N SER A 123 -13.44 22.93 -2.05
CA SER A 123 -12.51 22.61 -3.12
C SER A 123 -12.72 21.16 -3.56
N PHE A 124 -12.96 20.93 -4.83
CA PHE A 124 -13.06 19.62 -5.45
C PHE A 124 -11.87 19.38 -6.36
N VAL A 125 -11.24 18.23 -6.23
CA VAL A 125 -10.08 17.81 -7.03
C VAL A 125 -10.34 16.43 -7.60
N PRO A 126 -11.13 16.32 -8.70
CA PRO A 126 -11.23 15.07 -9.44
C PRO A 126 -9.87 14.69 -10.03
N TYR A 127 -9.63 13.39 -10.09
CA TYR A 127 -8.38 12.86 -10.60
C TYR A 127 -8.56 11.50 -11.26
N TYR A 128 -7.64 11.20 -12.15
CA TYR A 128 -7.43 9.86 -12.68
C TYR A 128 -5.92 9.60 -12.79
N GLY A 129 -5.56 8.34 -12.89
CA GLY A 129 -4.14 7.99 -12.98
C GLY A 129 -3.91 6.58 -13.46
N VAL A 130 -2.64 6.28 -13.62
CA VAL A 130 -2.14 4.93 -13.87
C VAL A 130 -1.01 4.65 -12.88
N ARG A 131 -0.98 3.44 -12.33
CA ARG A 131 0.11 2.94 -11.50
C ARG A 131 0.52 1.58 -12.02
N PHE A 132 1.81 1.40 -12.16
CA PHE A 132 2.43 0.13 -12.45
C PHE A 132 3.20 -0.34 -11.22
N THR A 133 3.10 -1.63 -10.91
CA THR A 133 3.92 -2.26 -9.88
C THR A 133 4.45 -3.59 -10.44
N HIS A 134 5.76 -3.71 -10.47
CA HIS A 134 6.44 -4.97 -10.69
C HIS A 134 6.85 -5.55 -9.34
N LEU A 135 6.38 -6.77 -9.04
CA LEU A 135 6.76 -7.52 -7.85
C LEU A 135 7.69 -8.65 -8.28
N SER A 136 8.91 -8.63 -7.79
CA SER A 136 9.85 -9.75 -7.89
C SER A 136 9.96 -10.38 -6.51
N ASN A 137 9.38 -11.55 -6.34
CA ASN A 137 9.35 -12.26 -5.07
C ASN A 137 10.18 -13.53 -5.17
N GLY A 138 10.98 -13.82 -4.17
CA GLY A 138 11.53 -15.15 -3.94
C GLY A 138 10.40 -16.15 -3.68
N ALA A 139 10.62 -17.43 -3.95
CA ALA A 139 9.69 -18.48 -3.52
C ALA A 139 9.66 -18.50 -1.99
N LEU A 140 8.48 -18.65 -1.40
CA LEU A 140 8.36 -19.08 -0.02
C LEU A 140 8.51 -20.60 -0.03
N LYS A 141 9.49 -21.11 0.66
CA LYS A 141 9.77 -22.54 0.71
C LYS A 141 9.60 -23.03 2.13
N SER A 142 9.05 -24.22 2.28
CA SER A 142 9.05 -25.02 3.51
C SER A 142 9.85 -26.28 3.23
N ASP A 143 10.70 -26.68 4.14
CA ASP A 143 11.46 -27.91 4.06
C ASP A 143 10.63 -29.14 4.52
N GLY A 144 9.42 -28.90 5.05
CA GLY A 144 8.48 -29.94 5.47
C GLY A 144 8.94 -30.72 6.70
N THR A 145 9.82 -30.13 7.50
CA THR A 145 10.41 -30.83 8.66
C THR A 145 9.62 -30.66 9.97
N ASP A 146 8.66 -29.75 10.02
CA ASP A 146 7.85 -29.54 11.23
C ASP A 146 6.83 -30.70 11.42
N ASN A 147 6.79 -31.21 12.64
CA ASN A 147 5.85 -32.28 13.09
C ASN A 147 5.99 -33.65 12.42
N LEU A 148 7.18 -33.98 11.88
CA LEU A 148 7.43 -35.32 11.35
C LEU A 148 7.39 -36.38 12.46
N GLU A 149 6.62 -37.42 12.25
CA GLU A 149 6.71 -38.63 13.07
C GLU A 149 7.99 -39.43 12.75
N PRO A 150 8.55 -40.19 13.68
CA PRO A 150 9.73 -41.01 13.44
C PRO A 150 9.57 -41.95 12.26
N GLY A 151 10.28 -41.68 11.18
CA GLY A 151 10.23 -42.48 9.92
C GLY A 151 9.52 -41.84 8.76
N GLU A 152 8.90 -40.69 8.94
CA GLU A 152 8.35 -39.89 7.84
C GLU A 152 9.46 -39.13 7.10
N THR A 153 9.28 -39.00 5.82
CA THR A 153 10.18 -38.20 4.96
C THR A 153 9.64 -36.79 4.81
N PRO A 154 10.50 -35.73 4.93
CA PRO A 154 10.08 -34.36 4.71
C PRO A 154 9.46 -34.16 3.31
N GLU A 155 8.31 -33.54 3.22
CA GLU A 155 7.69 -33.13 1.96
C GLU A 155 7.86 -31.62 1.75
N PRO A 156 8.91 -31.20 1.03
CA PRO A 156 9.15 -29.78 0.81
C PRO A 156 8.08 -29.18 -0.09
N SER A 157 7.49 -28.09 0.37
CA SER A 157 6.52 -27.31 -0.39
C SER A 157 7.07 -25.94 -0.78
N SER A 158 6.62 -25.38 -1.88
CA SER A 158 7.00 -24.03 -2.27
C SER A 158 5.85 -23.22 -2.84
N VAL A 159 5.78 -21.95 -2.40
CA VAL A 159 4.87 -20.96 -2.98
C VAL A 159 5.66 -20.08 -3.95
N ASN A 160 5.42 -20.26 -5.23
CA ASN A 160 6.09 -19.46 -6.25
C ASN A 160 5.23 -18.22 -6.58
N MET A 161 5.70 -17.04 -6.16
CA MET A 161 5.09 -15.76 -6.47
C MET A 161 5.84 -15.02 -7.58
N SER A 162 6.51 -15.76 -8.47
CA SER A 162 7.38 -15.21 -9.51
C SER A 162 6.75 -14.06 -10.28
N GLY A 163 7.49 -12.96 -10.37
CA GLY A 163 7.33 -11.79 -11.22
C GLY A 163 5.90 -11.39 -11.57
N SER A 164 5.28 -10.53 -10.76
CA SER A 164 3.91 -10.08 -11.02
C SER A 164 3.89 -8.63 -11.47
N ASN A 165 3.32 -8.39 -12.65
CA ASN A 165 3.06 -7.06 -13.18
C ASN A 165 1.61 -6.68 -12.88
N ILE A 166 1.41 -5.61 -12.15
CA ILE A 166 0.10 -5.11 -11.74
C ILE A 166 -0.07 -3.70 -12.25
N TRP A 167 -1.18 -3.46 -12.94
CA TRP A 167 -1.61 -2.16 -13.39
C TRP A 167 -2.85 -1.73 -12.62
N GLN A 168 -2.85 -0.50 -12.12
CA GLN A 168 -4.00 0.09 -11.41
C GLN A 168 -4.38 1.41 -12.09
N PHE A 169 -5.67 1.64 -12.21
CA PHE A 169 -6.25 2.81 -12.87
C PHE A 169 -7.15 3.58 -11.88
N PRO A 170 -6.57 4.30 -10.89
CA PRO A 170 -7.38 5.04 -9.92
C PRO A 170 -8.14 6.17 -10.59
N VAL A 171 -9.45 6.23 -10.32
CA VAL A 171 -10.34 7.36 -10.64
C VAL A 171 -11.00 7.78 -9.35
N GLY A 172 -10.99 9.07 -9.05
CA GLY A 172 -11.55 9.54 -7.78
C GLY A 172 -11.73 11.04 -7.70
N VAL A 173 -12.18 11.48 -6.55
CA VAL A 173 -12.33 12.89 -6.21
C VAL A 173 -11.85 13.12 -4.78
N ASN A 174 -11.07 14.17 -4.58
CA ASN A 174 -10.78 14.72 -3.27
C ASN A 174 -11.63 15.97 -3.08
N ALA A 175 -12.38 16.05 -2.01
CA ALA A 175 -13.15 17.21 -1.61
C ALA A 175 -12.58 17.74 -0.29
N GLY A 176 -12.43 19.05 -0.16
CA GLY A 176 -11.89 19.64 1.06
C GLY A 176 -12.38 21.07 1.29
N PHE A 177 -12.40 21.49 2.52
CA PHE A 177 -12.66 22.86 2.90
C PHE A 177 -11.62 23.35 3.88
N GLU A 178 -11.33 24.64 3.79
CA GLU A 178 -10.37 25.31 4.64
C GLU A 178 -11.08 26.34 5.51
N TYR A 179 -10.69 26.41 6.76
CA TYR A 179 -11.16 27.44 7.67
C TYR A 179 -10.02 27.88 8.62
N THR A 180 -10.11 29.09 9.09
CA THR A 180 -9.15 29.62 10.05
C THR A 180 -9.68 29.40 11.46
N CYS A 181 -8.95 28.65 12.25
CA CYS A 181 -9.25 28.41 13.68
C CYS A 181 -8.73 29.58 14.52
N ALA A 182 -9.05 29.54 15.81
CA ALA A 182 -8.48 30.45 16.80
C ALA A 182 -6.94 30.41 16.78
N ALA A 183 -6.31 31.50 17.20
CA ALA A 183 -4.85 31.67 17.25
C ALA A 183 -4.12 31.56 15.87
N GLY A 184 -4.83 31.78 14.76
CA GLY A 184 -4.23 31.84 13.40
C GLY A 184 -3.85 30.50 12.80
N TRP A 185 -4.37 29.37 13.32
CA TRP A 185 -4.24 28.09 12.67
C TRP A 185 -5.17 27.99 11.46
N LYS A 186 -4.67 27.53 10.33
CA LYS A 186 -5.47 27.13 9.18
C LYS A 186 -5.74 25.64 9.30
N SER A 187 -7.01 25.27 9.23
CA SER A 187 -7.45 23.88 9.20
C SER A 187 -7.98 23.52 7.83
N ARG A 188 -7.57 22.38 7.31
CA ARG A 188 -8.10 21.79 6.08
C ARG A 188 -8.62 20.40 6.37
N THR A 189 -9.92 20.22 6.23
CA THR A 189 -10.57 18.90 6.26
C THR A 189 -10.70 18.39 4.83
N MET A 190 -10.45 17.09 4.63
CA MET A 190 -10.51 16.48 3.30
C MET A 190 -11.15 15.10 3.33
N ILE A 191 -11.86 14.78 2.24
CA ILE A 191 -12.43 13.46 1.96
C ILE A 191 -11.93 13.06 0.57
N ASP A 192 -11.38 11.86 0.43
CA ASP A 192 -10.96 11.28 -0.85
C ASP A 192 -11.74 10.00 -1.10
N LEU A 193 -12.41 9.92 -2.24
CA LEU A 193 -13.14 8.73 -2.68
C LEU A 193 -12.58 8.28 -4.01
N ALA A 194 -12.33 6.98 -4.16
CA ALA A 194 -11.78 6.43 -5.39
C ALA A 194 -12.27 5.02 -5.69
N VAL A 195 -12.35 4.73 -6.99
CA VAL A 195 -12.47 3.39 -7.55
C VAL A 195 -11.15 3.08 -8.27
N ILE A 196 -10.60 1.91 -8.03
CA ILE A 196 -9.28 1.51 -8.52
C ILE A 196 -9.40 0.17 -9.26
N PRO A 197 -9.74 0.17 -10.54
CA PRO A 197 -9.63 -1.01 -11.40
C PRO A 197 -8.16 -1.51 -11.43
N THR A 198 -7.99 -2.82 -11.43
CA THR A 198 -6.67 -3.45 -11.39
C THR A 198 -6.60 -4.55 -12.45
N ALA A 199 -5.56 -4.51 -13.27
CA ALA A 199 -5.24 -5.49 -14.30
C ALA A 199 -3.86 -6.11 -14.08
N GLY A 200 -3.56 -7.19 -14.81
CA GLY A 200 -2.28 -7.88 -14.74
C GLY A 200 -2.34 -9.18 -13.92
N LYS A 201 -1.18 -9.71 -13.56
CA LYS A 201 -1.05 -10.99 -12.85
C LYS A 201 -1.42 -10.78 -11.36
N ARG A 202 -2.59 -11.23 -10.97
CA ARG A 202 -3.20 -11.04 -9.64
C ARG A 202 -3.33 -12.32 -8.84
N LYS A 203 -2.84 -13.45 -9.38
CA LYS A 203 -2.86 -14.75 -8.76
C LYS A 203 -1.45 -15.21 -8.47
N THR A 204 -1.29 -15.94 -7.39
CA THR A 204 -0.11 -16.75 -7.08
C THR A 204 -0.48 -18.23 -7.17
N TYR A 205 0.52 -19.06 -7.39
CA TYR A 205 0.35 -20.50 -7.50
C TYR A 205 1.23 -21.16 -6.45
N PHE A 206 0.73 -22.23 -5.86
CA PHE A 206 1.47 -23.09 -4.96
C PHE A 206 1.87 -24.36 -5.71
N SER A 207 3.08 -24.83 -5.44
CA SER A 207 3.55 -26.17 -5.81
C SER A 207 3.63 -27.01 -4.54
N GLY A 208 3.07 -28.19 -4.58
CA GLY A 208 2.97 -29.20 -3.52
C GLY A 208 1.98 -30.24 -3.98
N GLU A 209 1.75 -31.31 -3.22
CA GLU A 209 0.85 -32.42 -3.61
C GLU A 209 -0.58 -31.94 -3.95
N GLU A 210 -1.07 -30.91 -3.25
CA GLU A 210 -2.38 -30.30 -3.50
C GLU A 210 -2.29 -28.95 -4.21
N GLY A 211 -1.45 -28.81 -5.22
CA GLY A 211 -1.21 -27.55 -5.93
C GLY A 211 -2.45 -26.66 -6.08
N GLY A 212 -2.37 -25.41 -5.63
CA GLY A 212 -3.49 -24.48 -5.58
C GLY A 212 -3.17 -23.10 -6.15
N SER A 213 -4.16 -22.24 -6.29
CA SER A 213 -3.97 -20.85 -6.69
C SER A 213 -4.72 -19.87 -5.80
N GLY A 214 -4.09 -18.78 -5.44
CA GLY A 214 -4.71 -17.71 -4.66
C GLY A 214 -4.61 -16.35 -5.31
N ARG A 215 -5.57 -15.50 -5.01
CA ARG A 215 -5.59 -14.14 -5.51
C ARG A 215 -5.07 -13.18 -4.44
N PHE A 216 -4.00 -12.44 -4.74
CA PHE A 216 -3.41 -11.47 -3.83
C PHE A 216 -3.82 -10.02 -4.14
N ALA A 217 -4.46 -9.75 -5.28
CA ALA A 217 -4.98 -8.43 -5.63
C ALA A 217 -6.39 -8.51 -6.22
N ASN A 218 -7.25 -7.57 -5.81
CA ASN A 218 -8.62 -7.44 -6.33
C ASN A 218 -8.63 -6.92 -7.77
N SER A 219 -9.68 -7.25 -8.54
CA SER A 219 -9.92 -6.63 -9.85
C SER A 219 -10.37 -5.17 -9.73
N VAL A 220 -11.10 -4.85 -8.68
CA VAL A 220 -11.53 -3.49 -8.36
C VAL A 220 -11.41 -3.31 -6.86
N THR A 221 -10.90 -2.15 -6.46
CA THR A 221 -10.84 -1.71 -5.06
C THR A 221 -11.57 -0.38 -4.91
N TYR A 222 -12.44 -0.28 -3.95
CA TYR A 222 -13.09 0.96 -3.52
C TYR A 222 -12.30 1.52 -2.33
N ARG A 223 -11.99 2.79 -2.36
CA ARG A 223 -11.19 3.43 -1.32
C ARG A 223 -11.85 4.72 -0.86
N GLY A 224 -11.96 4.88 0.46
CA GLY A 224 -12.33 6.12 1.12
C GLY A 224 -11.23 6.58 2.06
N LYS A 225 -10.99 7.89 2.13
CA LYS A 225 -10.10 8.50 3.12
C LYS A 225 -10.74 9.75 3.69
N VAL A 226 -10.48 10.02 4.95
CA VAL A 226 -10.80 11.28 5.63
C VAL A 226 -9.54 11.80 6.31
N GLY A 227 -9.32 13.11 6.22
CA GLY A 227 -8.12 13.73 6.76
C GLY A 227 -8.36 15.11 7.33
N LEU A 228 -7.48 15.49 8.24
CA LEU A 228 -7.39 16.80 8.83
C LEU A 228 -5.95 17.27 8.75
N GLN A 229 -5.73 18.48 8.30
CA GLN A 229 -4.44 19.15 8.28
C GLN A 229 -4.54 20.48 9.02
N LEU A 230 -3.61 20.74 9.92
CA LEU A 230 -3.49 21.97 10.69
C LEU A 230 -2.17 22.65 10.32
N THR A 231 -2.21 23.90 9.87
CA THR A 231 -1.03 24.64 9.42
C THR A 231 -0.93 25.98 10.16
N LYS A 232 0.26 26.31 10.67
CA LYS A 232 0.58 27.61 11.24
C LYS A 232 2.03 27.99 10.91
N GLY A 233 2.21 29.10 10.21
CA GLY A 233 3.53 29.50 9.72
C GLY A 233 4.13 28.42 8.82
N GLN A 234 5.33 27.99 9.16
CA GLN A 234 6.09 26.96 8.43
C GLN A 234 5.74 25.53 8.86
N HIS A 235 4.89 25.32 9.84
CA HIS A 235 4.57 24.01 10.41
C HIS A 235 3.21 23.52 9.94
N SER A 236 3.15 22.27 9.51
CA SER A 236 1.92 21.58 9.15
C SER A 236 1.86 20.20 9.78
N PHE A 237 0.75 19.88 10.43
CA PHE A 237 0.46 18.59 11.03
C PHE A 237 -0.75 17.98 10.33
N GLY A 238 -0.69 16.73 10.02
CA GLY A 238 -1.79 16.03 9.36
C GLY A 238 -2.11 14.71 10.01
N PHE A 239 -3.39 14.39 10.02
CA PHE A 239 -3.95 13.10 10.35
C PHE A 239 -4.79 12.61 9.17
N MET A 240 -4.67 11.34 8.82
CA MET A 240 -5.49 10.73 7.79
C MET A 240 -5.86 9.31 8.18
N TYR A 241 -7.13 8.99 8.07
CA TYR A 241 -7.66 7.63 8.12
C TYR A 241 -8.13 7.22 6.73
N GLY A 242 -7.79 6.00 6.32
CA GLY A 242 -8.22 5.44 5.06
C GLY A 242 -8.75 4.03 5.23
N ALA A 243 -9.76 3.70 4.46
CA ALA A 243 -10.30 2.36 4.32
C ALA A 243 -10.38 1.97 2.85
N ALA A 244 -10.20 0.69 2.56
CA ALA A 244 -10.34 0.14 1.22
C ALA A 244 -11.02 -1.22 1.29
N ALA A 245 -11.93 -1.46 0.35
CA ALA A 245 -12.65 -2.70 0.22
C ALA A 245 -12.58 -3.21 -1.23
N GLY A 246 -12.60 -4.50 -1.40
CA GLY A 246 -12.57 -5.15 -2.71
C GLY A 246 -13.39 -6.42 -2.71
N ALA A 247 -13.36 -7.15 -3.82
CA ALA A 247 -14.02 -8.45 -3.94
C ALA A 247 -13.47 -9.46 -2.92
N HIS A 248 -14.21 -10.53 -2.68
CA HIS A 248 -13.85 -11.65 -1.80
C HIS A 248 -13.63 -11.25 -0.32
N GLY A 249 -14.36 -10.23 0.16
CA GLY A 249 -14.24 -9.78 1.55
C GLY A 249 -12.88 -9.15 1.89
N SER A 250 -12.15 -8.69 0.88
CA SER A 250 -10.93 -7.93 1.09
C SER A 250 -11.25 -6.58 1.73
N PHE A 251 -10.66 -6.32 2.88
CA PHE A 251 -10.79 -5.07 3.60
C PHE A 251 -9.47 -4.67 4.23
N GLY A 252 -9.16 -3.40 4.13
CA GLY A 252 -7.98 -2.84 4.76
C GLY A 252 -8.24 -1.42 5.25
N HIS A 253 -7.53 -1.02 6.29
CA HIS A 253 -7.51 0.36 6.77
C HIS A 253 -6.10 0.79 7.12
N ASN A 254 -5.89 2.08 7.08
CA ASN A 254 -4.63 2.69 7.47
C ASN A 254 -4.86 4.01 8.20
N VAL A 255 -3.95 4.32 9.11
CA VAL A 255 -3.83 5.61 9.78
C VAL A 255 -2.49 6.20 9.39
N THR A 256 -2.48 7.50 9.10
CA THR A 256 -1.26 8.23 8.79
C THR A 256 -1.20 9.50 9.63
N LEU A 257 -0.07 9.73 10.27
CA LEU A 257 0.30 10.98 10.91
C LEU A 257 1.46 11.58 10.14
N ASN A 258 1.36 12.83 9.76
CA ASN A 258 2.44 13.54 9.08
C ASN A 258 2.73 14.88 9.76
N TYR A 259 3.98 15.26 9.64
CA TYR A 259 4.47 16.59 9.97
C TYR A 259 5.28 17.08 8.80
N GLN A 260 5.10 18.33 8.44
CA GLN A 260 5.84 18.99 7.37
C GLN A 260 6.35 20.34 7.88
N PHE A 261 7.59 20.61 7.60
CA PHE A 261 8.20 21.93 7.75
C PHE A 261 8.43 22.55 6.38
N MET A 262 7.93 23.76 6.18
CA MET A 262 8.04 24.53 4.95
C MET A 262 9.02 25.67 5.18
N TYR A 263 10.07 25.74 4.39
CA TYR A 263 11.12 26.77 4.46
C TYR A 263 11.08 27.71 3.25
#